data_66c9f283a7aa1975d20831b29227121e
#
_entry.id   66c9f283a7aa1975d20831b29227121e
#
_cell.length_a   1.000
_cell.length_b   1.000
_cell.length_c   1.000
_cell.angle_alpha   90.00
_cell.angle_beta   90.00
_cell.angle_gamma   90.00
#
_symmetry.space_group_name_H-M   'P 1'
#
loop_
_entity.id
_entity.type
_entity.pdbx_description
1 polymer ?
#
loop_
_entity_poly.entity_id
_entity_poly.type
_entity_poly.pdbx_seq_one_letter_code
_entity_poly.pdbx_strand_id
1 'polypeptide(L)'
;MGDPAGIKQRYRQFAENECKDYSDLYYRLALSVSEDDEVADFIADMPENQPNLFLASIQLLTGAPDMPATGSALRAFVSRRGGEVRAVMRARRTQTNEVGRCAVLLPALPPGPLALVEVGASAGLGLLFERYHYEFGSTCLGAVDSPVRLQCAATGPVPLPPAVPRIVWRRGLDVRPIDVHDDDAVRWLLACVWPEHRERRRRLEGAIDAARADPPVVDAGDLVDDLPAVLAKAPDDVQLVVFHSAVLS
;
A
#
# COMPACT_ATOMS: atom_id res chain seq x y z
N MET A 1 -23.62 10.95 -16.93
CA MET A 1 -24.31 9.78 -16.35
C MET A 1 -23.30 8.66 -16.33
N GLY A 2 -23.05 8.04 -15.20
CA GLY A 2 -22.11 6.95 -15.07
C GLY A 2 -22.52 5.70 -15.88
N ASP A 3 -21.62 4.72 -15.94
CA ASP A 3 -21.87 3.42 -16.58
C ASP A 3 -22.02 2.30 -15.52
N PRO A 4 -23.24 2.03 -15.00
CA PRO A 4 -23.45 0.99 -14.00
C PRO A 4 -23.14 -0.42 -14.50
N ALA A 5 -23.34 -0.69 -15.81
CA ALA A 5 -23.01 -1.98 -16.38
C ALA A 5 -21.50 -2.23 -16.37
N GLY A 6 -20.72 -1.21 -16.71
CA GLY A 6 -19.25 -1.26 -16.61
C GLY A 6 -18.78 -1.40 -15.17
N ILE A 7 -19.46 -0.77 -14.19
CA ILE A 7 -19.18 -0.97 -12.75
C ILE A 7 -19.40 -2.43 -12.38
N LYS A 8 -20.54 -3.02 -12.71
CA LYS A 8 -20.86 -4.42 -12.39
C LYS A 8 -19.81 -5.39 -12.97
N GLN A 9 -19.42 -5.17 -14.22
CA GLN A 9 -18.39 -5.99 -14.87
C GLN A 9 -17.04 -5.85 -14.16
N ARG A 10 -16.61 -4.63 -13.84
CA ARG A 10 -15.36 -4.35 -13.13
C ARG A 10 -15.31 -5.01 -11.76
N TYR A 11 -16.39 -4.92 -10.98
CA TYR A 11 -16.46 -5.53 -9.66
C TYR A 11 -16.47 -7.07 -9.70
N ARG A 12 -17.10 -7.64 -10.72
CA ARG A 12 -17.01 -9.10 -10.96
C ARG A 12 -15.57 -9.52 -11.31
N GLN A 13 -14.91 -8.78 -12.18
CA GLN A 13 -13.49 -9.05 -12.53
C GLN A 13 -12.58 -8.90 -11.31
N PHE A 14 -12.77 -7.86 -10.51
CA PHE A 14 -12.04 -7.65 -9.27
C PHE A 14 -12.24 -8.81 -8.28
N ALA A 15 -13.49 -9.27 -8.10
CA ALA A 15 -13.78 -10.42 -7.27
C ALA A 15 -13.00 -11.66 -7.74
N GLU A 16 -13.13 -12.02 -9.00
CA GLU A 16 -12.55 -13.28 -9.54
C GLU A 16 -11.02 -13.24 -9.67
N ASN A 17 -10.44 -12.08 -10.01
CA ASN A 17 -9.02 -11.99 -10.32
C ASN A 17 -8.15 -11.53 -9.15
N GLU A 18 -8.71 -10.73 -8.22
CA GLU A 18 -7.93 -10.12 -7.14
C GLU A 18 -8.35 -10.61 -5.75
N CYS A 19 -9.67 -10.80 -5.51
CA CYS A 19 -10.15 -11.16 -4.17
C CYS A 19 -10.19 -12.67 -3.91
N LYS A 20 -10.45 -13.46 -4.94
CA LYS A 20 -10.56 -14.92 -4.82
C LYS A 20 -9.30 -15.51 -4.20
N ASP A 21 -9.49 -16.37 -3.21
CA ASP A 21 -8.40 -16.99 -2.44
C ASP A 21 -7.56 -16.03 -1.56
N TYR A 22 -7.85 -14.71 -1.59
CA TYR A 22 -7.13 -13.71 -0.80
C TYR A 22 -7.98 -13.05 0.28
N SER A 23 -9.27 -12.76 0.02
CA SER A 23 -10.19 -12.16 0.97
C SER A 23 -11.62 -12.59 0.69
N ASP A 24 -12.15 -13.46 1.53
CA ASP A 24 -13.53 -13.92 1.43
C ASP A 24 -14.54 -12.78 1.57
N LEU A 25 -14.25 -11.81 2.42
CA LEU A 25 -15.13 -10.65 2.62
C LEU A 25 -15.17 -9.79 1.36
N TYR A 26 -14.00 -9.37 0.84
CA TYR A 26 -13.96 -8.52 -0.36
C TYR A 26 -14.49 -9.25 -1.59
N TYR A 27 -14.25 -10.56 -1.70
CA TYR A 27 -14.83 -11.39 -2.75
C TYR A 27 -16.36 -11.33 -2.74
N ARG A 28 -16.99 -11.62 -1.58
CA ARG A 28 -18.46 -11.57 -1.44
C ARG A 28 -19.02 -10.17 -1.67
N LEU A 29 -18.38 -9.13 -1.13
CA LEU A 29 -18.86 -7.76 -1.30
C LEU A 29 -18.74 -7.30 -2.75
N ALA A 30 -17.65 -7.61 -3.42
CA ALA A 30 -17.46 -7.27 -4.83
C ALA A 30 -18.46 -8.00 -5.73
N LEU A 31 -18.71 -9.29 -5.50
CA LEU A 31 -19.78 -10.02 -6.20
C LEU A 31 -21.15 -9.38 -5.95
N SER A 32 -21.45 -9.00 -4.70
CA SER A 32 -22.73 -8.36 -4.40
C SER A 32 -22.92 -7.04 -5.12
N VAL A 33 -21.86 -6.22 -5.27
CA VAL A 33 -21.92 -4.99 -6.09
C VAL A 33 -22.19 -5.33 -7.56
N SER A 34 -21.61 -6.40 -8.08
CA SER A 34 -21.83 -6.83 -9.47
C SER A 34 -23.28 -7.27 -9.77
N GLU A 35 -24.07 -7.51 -8.73
CA GLU A 35 -25.46 -7.99 -8.82
C GLU A 35 -26.50 -6.96 -8.36
N ASP A 36 -26.03 -5.82 -7.80
CA ASP A 36 -26.86 -4.80 -7.16
C ASP A 36 -26.91 -3.52 -8.01
N ASP A 37 -28.09 -3.19 -8.56
CA ASP A 37 -28.28 -2.00 -9.39
C ASP A 37 -28.08 -0.71 -8.58
N GLU A 38 -28.61 -0.63 -7.36
CA GLU A 38 -28.58 0.61 -6.55
C GLU A 38 -27.13 0.96 -6.13
N VAL A 39 -26.34 -0.06 -5.74
CA VAL A 39 -24.95 0.15 -5.35
C VAL A 39 -24.09 0.43 -6.58
N ALA A 40 -24.34 -0.23 -7.70
CA ALA A 40 -23.62 0.03 -8.95
C ALA A 40 -23.90 1.45 -9.47
N ASP A 41 -25.14 1.92 -9.45
CA ASP A 41 -25.52 3.29 -9.79
C ASP A 41 -24.83 4.31 -8.87
N PHE A 42 -24.84 4.06 -7.56
CA PHE A 42 -24.15 4.90 -6.60
C PHE A 42 -22.65 5.07 -6.92
N ILE A 43 -21.97 3.99 -7.29
CA ILE A 43 -20.54 3.99 -7.61
C ILE A 43 -20.30 4.64 -8.99
N ALA A 44 -21.17 4.39 -9.97
CA ALA A 44 -21.05 4.92 -11.32
C ALA A 44 -21.03 6.46 -11.38
N ASP A 45 -21.65 7.13 -10.41
CA ASP A 45 -21.65 8.59 -10.26
C ASP A 45 -20.30 9.15 -9.72
N MET A 46 -19.36 8.30 -9.34
CA MET A 46 -18.08 8.75 -8.80
C MET A 46 -17.04 8.94 -9.91
N PRO A 47 -16.22 10.03 -9.85
CA PRO A 47 -15.17 10.28 -10.83
C PRO A 47 -14.10 9.17 -10.81
N GLU A 48 -13.87 8.59 -9.63
CA GLU A 48 -13.03 7.40 -9.45
C GLU A 48 -13.85 6.32 -8.75
N ASN A 49 -13.97 5.20 -9.41
CA ASN A 49 -14.92 4.14 -9.06
C ASN A 49 -14.22 2.75 -8.93
N GLN A 50 -12.94 2.78 -8.57
CA GLN A 50 -12.17 1.55 -8.38
C GLN A 50 -12.65 0.78 -7.15
N PRO A 51 -12.75 -0.56 -7.21
CA PRO A 51 -13.25 -1.38 -6.12
C PRO A 51 -12.48 -1.19 -4.80
N ASN A 52 -11.15 -1.15 -4.85
CA ASN A 52 -10.32 -0.93 -3.67
C ASN A 52 -10.60 0.42 -3.01
N LEU A 53 -10.82 1.50 -3.78
CA LEU A 53 -11.14 2.82 -3.23
C LEU A 53 -12.50 2.82 -2.51
N PHE A 54 -13.51 2.22 -3.12
CA PHE A 54 -14.86 2.13 -2.53
C PHE A 54 -14.86 1.32 -1.23
N LEU A 55 -14.28 0.10 -1.24
CA LEU A 55 -14.27 -0.77 -0.07
C LEU A 55 -13.39 -0.21 1.05
N ALA A 56 -12.22 0.39 0.73
CA ALA A 56 -11.39 1.08 1.71
C ALA A 56 -12.09 2.30 2.32
N SER A 57 -12.94 3.02 1.54
CA SER A 57 -13.73 4.14 2.07
C SER A 57 -14.74 3.67 3.12
N ILE A 58 -15.37 2.52 2.90
CA ILE A 58 -16.28 1.92 3.89
C ILE A 58 -15.48 1.47 5.12
N GLN A 59 -14.35 0.81 4.93
CA GLN A 59 -13.48 0.37 6.01
C GLN A 59 -12.96 1.54 6.87
N LEU A 60 -12.64 2.68 6.26
CA LEU A 60 -12.26 3.89 7.00
C LEU A 60 -13.39 4.37 7.92
N LEU A 61 -14.63 4.31 7.44
CA LEU A 61 -15.81 4.80 8.15
C LEU A 61 -16.34 3.85 9.22
N THR A 62 -16.06 2.54 9.11
CA THR A 62 -16.56 1.52 10.04
C THR A 62 -15.48 0.95 10.95
N GLY A 63 -14.24 0.90 10.48
CA GLY A 63 -13.19 0.03 11.00
C GLY A 63 -13.28 -1.39 10.41
N ALA A 64 -12.15 -2.08 10.36
CA ALA A 64 -12.07 -3.42 9.77
C ALA A 64 -13.01 -4.47 10.41
N PRO A 65 -13.18 -4.51 11.75
CA PRO A 65 -14.08 -5.47 12.39
C PRO A 65 -15.57 -5.26 12.06
N ASP A 66 -15.96 -4.00 11.80
CA ASP A 66 -17.37 -3.59 11.64
C ASP A 66 -17.76 -3.38 10.17
N MET A 67 -16.97 -3.88 9.24
CA MET A 67 -17.30 -3.88 7.81
C MET A 67 -18.62 -4.62 7.55
N PRO A 68 -19.46 -4.14 6.60
CA PRO A 68 -20.61 -4.90 6.15
C PRO A 68 -20.22 -6.33 5.74
N ALA A 69 -20.84 -7.35 6.33
CA ALA A 69 -20.50 -8.74 6.07
C ALA A 69 -21.24 -9.36 4.87
N THR A 70 -22.30 -8.69 4.38
CA THR A 70 -23.18 -9.16 3.30
C THR A 70 -23.51 -8.03 2.33
N GLY A 71 -23.98 -8.39 1.12
CA GLY A 71 -24.44 -7.40 0.12
C GLY A 71 -25.61 -6.56 0.62
N SER A 72 -26.56 -7.16 1.34
CA SER A 72 -27.69 -6.41 1.92
C SER A 72 -27.24 -5.42 3.00
N ALA A 73 -26.25 -5.80 3.83
CA ALA A 73 -25.67 -4.88 4.80
C ALA A 73 -24.88 -3.75 4.12
N LEU A 74 -24.17 -4.04 3.02
CA LEU A 74 -23.46 -3.09 2.21
C LEU A 74 -24.44 -2.06 1.59
N ARG A 75 -25.53 -2.53 0.96
CA ARG A 75 -26.57 -1.66 0.40
C ARG A 75 -27.17 -0.76 1.49
N ALA A 76 -27.54 -1.33 2.63
CA ALA A 76 -28.09 -0.57 3.75
C ALA A 76 -27.09 0.47 4.29
N PHE A 77 -25.80 0.16 4.30
CA PHE A 77 -24.75 1.10 4.70
C PHE A 77 -24.65 2.26 3.69
N VAL A 78 -24.58 1.96 2.40
CA VAL A 78 -24.50 2.97 1.33
C VAL A 78 -25.75 3.86 1.33
N SER A 79 -26.93 3.29 1.51
CA SER A 79 -28.18 4.04 1.62
C SER A 79 -28.16 5.05 2.79
N ARG A 80 -27.63 4.66 3.95
CA ARG A 80 -27.59 5.52 5.14
C ARG A 80 -26.42 6.51 5.14
N ARG A 81 -25.23 6.10 4.70
CA ARG A 81 -23.98 6.88 4.81
C ARG A 81 -23.32 7.18 3.47
N GLY A 82 -24.05 7.07 2.37
CA GLY A 82 -23.49 7.27 1.02
C GLY A 82 -22.84 8.65 0.82
N GLY A 83 -23.36 9.70 1.48
CA GLY A 83 -22.75 11.03 1.45
C GLY A 83 -21.31 11.02 2.01
N GLU A 84 -21.09 10.31 3.11
CA GLU A 84 -19.75 10.18 3.73
C GLU A 84 -18.82 9.33 2.84
N VAL A 85 -19.32 8.22 2.29
CA VAL A 85 -18.56 7.37 1.35
C VAL A 85 -18.12 8.20 0.14
N ARG A 86 -19.02 8.98 -0.47
CA ARG A 86 -18.69 9.88 -1.60
C ARG A 86 -17.63 10.92 -1.21
N ALA A 87 -17.70 11.48 0.00
CA ALA A 87 -16.73 12.45 0.48
C ALA A 87 -15.32 11.82 0.58
N VAL A 88 -15.21 10.62 1.16
CA VAL A 88 -13.95 9.90 1.25
C VAL A 88 -13.40 9.55 -0.13
N MET A 89 -14.21 8.97 -1.03
CA MET A 89 -13.79 8.59 -2.37
C MET A 89 -13.29 9.78 -3.21
N ARG A 90 -13.86 10.97 -3.02
CA ARG A 90 -13.40 12.19 -3.70
C ARG A 90 -12.09 12.73 -3.13
N ALA A 91 -11.90 12.62 -1.82
CA ALA A 91 -10.73 13.17 -1.13
C ALA A 91 -9.50 12.26 -1.19
N ARG A 92 -9.70 10.94 -1.35
CA ARG A 92 -8.65 9.93 -1.21
C ARG A 92 -8.35 9.21 -2.53
N ARG A 93 -7.15 8.61 -2.57
CA ARG A 93 -6.72 7.65 -3.57
C ARG A 93 -6.19 6.42 -2.87
N THR A 94 -6.34 5.25 -3.46
CA THR A 94 -5.73 4.04 -2.90
C THR A 94 -4.21 4.18 -2.91
N GLN A 95 -3.59 3.78 -1.80
CA GLN A 95 -2.14 3.77 -1.65
C GLN A 95 -1.71 2.42 -1.07
N THR A 96 -0.64 1.88 -1.60
CA THR A 96 -0.11 0.60 -1.16
C THR A 96 1.27 0.78 -0.57
N ASN A 97 1.38 0.65 0.76
CA ASN A 97 2.65 0.64 1.49
C ASN A 97 2.94 -0.79 1.99
N GLU A 98 3.27 -1.70 1.06
CA GLU A 98 3.59 -3.09 1.40
C GLU A 98 5.09 -3.25 1.64
N VAL A 99 5.50 -3.14 2.90
CA VAL A 99 6.91 -3.28 3.30
C VAL A 99 7.48 -4.68 3.06
N GLY A 100 6.63 -5.69 2.90
CA GLY A 100 7.05 -7.04 2.49
C GLY A 100 7.85 -7.06 1.19
N ARG A 101 7.65 -6.06 0.32
CA ARG A 101 8.42 -5.89 -0.92
C ARG A 101 9.92 -5.66 -0.66
N CYS A 102 10.29 -5.09 0.50
CA CYS A 102 11.69 -4.94 0.87
C CYS A 102 12.42 -6.29 0.94
N ALA A 103 11.74 -7.37 1.38
CA ALA A 103 12.35 -8.70 1.38
C ALA A 103 12.61 -9.24 -0.04
N VAL A 104 11.77 -8.88 -1.00
CA VAL A 104 11.98 -9.26 -2.42
C VAL A 104 13.08 -8.43 -3.07
N LEU A 105 13.20 -7.15 -2.70
CA LEU A 105 14.18 -6.23 -3.27
C LEU A 105 15.57 -6.38 -2.64
N LEU A 106 15.65 -6.78 -1.36
CA LEU A 106 16.92 -6.86 -0.62
C LEU A 106 18.01 -7.67 -1.36
N PRO A 107 17.73 -8.84 -1.97
CA PRO A 107 18.76 -9.59 -2.71
C PRO A 107 19.31 -8.88 -3.95
N ALA A 108 18.60 -7.89 -4.46
CA ALA A 108 19.00 -7.09 -5.63
C ALA A 108 19.81 -5.84 -5.25
N LEU A 109 19.86 -5.48 -3.97
CA LEU A 109 20.65 -4.34 -3.54
C LEU A 109 22.14 -4.64 -3.62
N PRO A 110 22.95 -3.74 -4.20
CA PRO A 110 24.40 -3.92 -4.23
C PRO A 110 25.00 -3.80 -2.82
N PRO A 111 26.18 -4.40 -2.58
CA PRO A 111 26.88 -4.30 -1.30
C PRO A 111 27.47 -2.90 -1.09
N GLY A 112 27.67 -2.51 0.18
CA GLY A 112 28.32 -1.27 0.58
C GLY A 112 27.36 -0.20 1.06
N PRO A 113 27.84 1.04 1.26
CA PRO A 113 26.98 2.17 1.59
C PRO A 113 26.17 2.59 0.36
N LEU A 114 24.87 2.82 0.55
CA LEU A 114 23.94 3.14 -0.54
C LEU A 114 23.21 4.46 -0.29
N ALA A 115 22.96 5.18 -1.36
CA ALA A 115 21.95 6.20 -1.46
C ALA A 115 20.69 5.58 -2.12
N LEU A 116 19.51 5.72 -1.50
CA LEU A 116 18.26 5.16 -2.03
C LEU A 116 17.30 6.25 -2.48
N VAL A 117 16.71 6.06 -3.65
CA VAL A 117 15.54 6.83 -4.12
C VAL A 117 14.41 5.87 -4.44
N GLU A 118 13.26 6.06 -3.79
CA GLU A 118 12.02 5.34 -4.11
C GLU A 118 11.07 6.26 -4.85
N VAL A 119 10.61 5.82 -6.03
CA VAL A 119 9.57 6.51 -6.80
C VAL A 119 8.22 5.86 -6.50
N GLY A 120 7.20 6.70 -6.22
CA GLY A 120 5.93 6.23 -5.67
C GLY A 120 6.08 5.80 -4.21
N ALA A 121 6.86 6.57 -3.45
CA ALA A 121 7.26 6.21 -2.09
C ALA A 121 6.12 6.29 -1.06
N SER A 122 5.04 7.01 -1.35
CA SER A 122 3.92 7.22 -0.43
C SER A 122 4.39 7.73 0.96
N ALA A 123 4.43 6.89 1.99
CA ALA A 123 4.96 7.21 3.30
C ALA A 123 6.47 6.93 3.46
N GLY A 124 7.16 6.53 2.38
CA GLY A 124 8.59 6.24 2.39
C GLY A 124 8.98 4.98 3.16
N LEU A 125 8.03 4.10 3.49
CA LEU A 125 8.31 2.91 4.29
C LEU A 125 9.25 1.92 3.58
N GLY A 126 9.24 1.90 2.24
CA GLY A 126 10.17 1.10 1.43
C GLY A 126 11.63 1.56 1.51
N LEU A 127 11.90 2.76 2.03
CA LEU A 127 13.24 3.31 2.21
C LEU A 127 13.94 2.87 3.51
N LEU A 128 13.23 2.16 4.40
CA LEU A 128 13.67 1.82 5.76
C LEU A 128 14.24 0.39 5.87
N PHE A 129 14.96 -0.10 4.85
CA PHE A 129 15.49 -1.46 4.80
C PHE A 129 16.20 -1.89 6.09
N GLU A 130 17.02 -1.04 6.68
CA GLU A 130 17.81 -1.35 7.86
C GLU A 130 16.99 -1.41 9.15
N ARG A 131 15.72 -1.00 9.11
CA ARG A 131 14.80 -1.05 10.26
C ARG A 131 14.04 -2.36 10.37
N TYR A 132 14.11 -3.24 9.35
CA TYR A 132 13.31 -4.46 9.27
C TYR A 132 14.14 -5.70 9.57
N HIS A 133 13.46 -6.73 10.06
CA HIS A 133 13.99 -8.08 10.20
C HIS A 133 13.54 -8.95 9.04
N TYR A 134 14.46 -9.62 8.38
CA TYR A 134 14.20 -10.44 7.20
C TYR A 134 14.42 -11.91 7.50
N GLU A 135 13.51 -12.77 7.04
CA GLU A 135 13.55 -14.21 7.20
C GLU A 135 13.45 -14.91 5.83
N PHE A 136 14.55 -15.52 5.38
CA PHE A 136 14.64 -16.30 4.14
C PHE A 136 14.93 -17.77 4.50
N GLY A 137 13.89 -18.54 4.82
CA GLY A 137 14.06 -19.89 5.35
C GLY A 137 14.81 -19.87 6.68
N SER A 138 16.02 -20.46 6.72
CA SER A 138 16.88 -20.48 7.92
C SER A 138 17.80 -19.26 8.04
N THR A 139 17.86 -18.40 7.03
CA THR A 139 18.72 -17.21 7.04
C THR A 139 17.96 -16.00 7.51
N CYS A 140 18.48 -15.34 8.55
CA CYS A 140 17.92 -14.10 9.08
C CYS A 140 18.90 -12.94 8.87
N LEU A 141 18.37 -11.77 8.49
CA LEU A 141 19.14 -10.54 8.27
C LEU A 141 18.42 -9.35 8.92
N GLY A 142 19.15 -8.25 9.11
CA GLY A 142 18.60 -6.98 9.58
C GLY A 142 18.43 -6.87 11.08
N ALA A 143 17.54 -5.97 11.53
CA ALA A 143 17.38 -5.62 12.93
C ALA A 143 16.66 -6.74 13.70
N VAL A 144 17.37 -7.41 14.61
CA VAL A 144 16.83 -8.56 15.37
C VAL A 144 15.62 -8.18 16.23
N ASP A 145 15.64 -6.98 16.81
CA ASP A 145 14.59 -6.47 17.69
C ASP A 145 13.48 -5.73 16.94
N SER A 146 13.50 -5.75 15.60
CA SER A 146 12.46 -5.08 14.82
C SER A 146 11.10 -5.75 15.03
N PRO A 147 10.04 -4.98 15.30
CA PRO A 147 8.67 -5.50 15.31
C PRO A 147 8.18 -5.88 13.90
N VAL A 148 8.87 -5.40 12.85
CA VAL A 148 8.54 -5.67 11.46
C VAL A 148 9.35 -6.86 10.98
N ARG A 149 8.71 -8.02 10.90
CA ARG A 149 9.30 -9.26 10.38
C ARG A 149 8.81 -9.53 8.97
N LEU A 150 9.74 -9.65 8.04
CA LEU A 150 9.49 -9.83 6.62
C LEU A 150 9.93 -11.24 6.21
N GLN A 151 8.95 -12.14 6.12
CA GLN A 151 9.18 -13.50 5.66
C GLN A 151 9.12 -13.56 4.13
N CYS A 152 10.10 -14.19 3.53
CA CYS A 152 10.15 -14.43 2.10
C CYS A 152 10.38 -15.91 1.82
N ALA A 153 9.36 -16.58 1.29
CA ALA A 153 9.48 -17.93 0.80
C ALA A 153 10.22 -17.91 -0.55
N ALA A 154 11.38 -18.54 -0.60
CA ALA A 154 12.17 -18.63 -1.81
C ALA A 154 12.27 -20.09 -2.28
N THR A 155 12.13 -20.29 -3.58
CA THR A 155 12.40 -21.59 -4.23
C THR A 155 13.75 -21.52 -4.95
N GLY A 156 14.70 -22.35 -4.54
CA GLY A 156 16.05 -22.36 -5.08
C GLY A 156 17.02 -21.37 -4.38
N PRO A 157 18.24 -21.25 -4.89
CA PRO A 157 19.26 -20.39 -4.29
C PRO A 157 18.92 -18.91 -4.51
N VAL A 158 18.90 -18.15 -3.42
CA VAL A 158 18.73 -16.68 -3.45
C VAL A 158 20.10 -16.04 -3.16
N PRO A 159 20.55 -15.06 -3.95
CA PRO A 159 21.80 -14.36 -3.73
C PRO A 159 21.68 -13.35 -2.57
N LEU A 160 21.53 -13.84 -1.35
CA LEU A 160 21.39 -12.98 -0.18
C LEU A 160 22.70 -12.24 0.10
N PRO A 161 22.64 -10.94 0.43
CA PRO A 161 23.80 -10.22 0.91
C PRO A 161 24.22 -10.76 2.31
N PRO A 162 25.50 -10.60 2.71
CA PRO A 162 25.95 -11.02 4.04
C PRO A 162 25.29 -10.22 5.18
N ALA A 163 24.83 -9.04 4.91
CA ALA A 163 24.07 -8.17 5.81
C ALA A 163 23.20 -7.19 5.00
N VAL A 164 22.21 -6.60 5.64
CA VAL A 164 21.46 -5.48 5.02
C VAL A 164 22.43 -4.34 4.72
N PRO A 165 22.48 -3.81 3.49
CA PRO A 165 23.37 -2.70 3.14
C PRO A 165 23.13 -1.47 4.03
N ARG A 166 24.20 -0.76 4.35
CA ARG A 166 24.09 0.49 5.12
C ARG A 166 23.52 1.59 4.23
N ILE A 167 22.36 2.11 4.57
CA ILE A 167 21.74 3.23 3.89
C ILE A 167 22.27 4.53 4.51
N VAL A 168 23.03 5.31 3.75
CA VAL A 168 23.64 6.55 4.22
C VAL A 168 22.85 7.79 3.81
N TRP A 169 22.00 7.64 2.81
CA TRP A 169 21.09 8.67 2.35
C TRP A 169 19.85 8.03 1.71
N ARG A 170 18.69 8.61 1.94
CA ARG A 170 17.42 8.14 1.38
C ARG A 170 16.49 9.29 1.05
N ARG A 171 15.74 9.14 -0.04
CA ARG A 171 14.71 10.09 -0.44
C ARG A 171 13.61 9.40 -1.24
N GLY A 172 12.38 9.83 -1.01
CA GLY A 172 11.23 9.40 -1.79
C GLY A 172 10.78 10.50 -2.74
N LEU A 173 10.08 10.09 -3.80
CA LEU A 173 9.32 10.97 -4.69
C LEU A 173 7.92 10.39 -4.84
N ASP A 174 6.89 11.19 -4.57
CA ASP A 174 5.49 10.76 -4.73
C ASP A 174 4.62 11.96 -5.10
N VAL A 175 3.60 11.75 -5.92
CA VAL A 175 2.65 12.82 -6.27
C VAL A 175 1.80 13.25 -5.08
N ARG A 176 1.66 12.39 -4.07
CA ARG A 176 0.90 12.63 -2.82
C ARG A 176 1.58 11.95 -1.63
N PRO A 177 2.69 12.52 -1.14
CA PRO A 177 3.37 11.96 0.03
C PRO A 177 2.46 11.87 1.24
N ILE A 178 2.65 10.83 2.03
CA ILE A 178 1.93 10.63 3.30
C ILE A 178 2.85 11.02 4.45
N ASP A 179 2.38 11.94 5.29
CA ASP A 179 3.01 12.22 6.57
C ASP A 179 2.56 11.16 7.60
N VAL A 180 3.52 10.41 8.14
CA VAL A 180 3.26 9.39 9.17
C VAL A 180 2.85 9.99 10.52
N HIS A 181 2.99 11.29 10.72
CA HIS A 181 2.52 12.01 11.91
C HIS A 181 1.09 12.55 11.75
N ASP A 182 0.53 12.53 10.53
CA ASP A 182 -0.89 12.79 10.30
C ASP A 182 -1.71 11.53 10.56
N ASP A 183 -2.38 11.49 11.71
CA ASP A 183 -3.20 10.34 12.12
C ASP A 183 -4.35 10.03 11.14
N ASP A 184 -4.89 11.03 10.43
CA ASP A 184 -5.94 10.82 9.44
C ASP A 184 -5.39 10.17 8.17
N ALA A 185 -4.20 10.58 7.73
CA ALA A 185 -3.49 9.94 6.63
C ALA A 185 -3.09 8.49 6.98
N VAL A 186 -2.60 8.26 8.19
CA VAL A 186 -2.27 6.91 8.69
C VAL A 186 -3.51 6.02 8.76
N ARG A 187 -4.64 6.51 9.28
CA ARG A 187 -5.90 5.75 9.27
C ARG A 187 -6.32 5.35 7.86
N TRP A 188 -6.10 6.22 6.87
CA TRP A 188 -6.37 5.90 5.47
C TRP A 188 -5.44 4.79 4.95
N LEU A 189 -4.13 4.86 5.21
CA LEU A 189 -3.20 3.77 4.83
C LEU A 189 -3.64 2.42 5.40
N LEU A 190 -4.04 2.41 6.67
CA LEU A 190 -4.52 1.19 7.34
C LEU A 190 -5.86 0.70 6.75
N ALA A 191 -6.72 1.62 6.30
CA ALA A 191 -7.98 1.26 5.63
C ALA A 191 -7.76 0.70 4.21
N CYS A 192 -6.64 0.98 3.58
CA CYS A 192 -6.27 0.36 2.30
C CYS A 192 -5.78 -1.09 2.43
N VAL A 193 -5.50 -1.57 3.64
CA VAL A 193 -5.19 -2.99 3.90
C VAL A 193 -6.49 -3.75 4.09
N TRP A 194 -6.71 -4.80 3.31
CA TRP A 194 -7.92 -5.60 3.38
C TRP A 194 -8.15 -6.18 4.79
N PRO A 195 -9.39 -6.23 5.29
CA PRO A 195 -9.69 -6.50 6.71
C PRO A 195 -9.11 -7.80 7.27
N GLU A 196 -9.01 -8.82 6.41
CA GLU A 196 -8.55 -10.16 6.79
C GLU A 196 -7.02 -10.28 6.82
N HIS A 197 -6.30 -9.33 6.21
CA HIS A 197 -4.83 -9.35 6.12
C HIS A 197 -4.18 -8.81 7.40
N ARG A 198 -4.45 -9.46 8.53
CA ARG A 198 -3.99 -9.02 9.86
C ARG A 198 -2.47 -8.88 9.97
N GLU A 199 -1.71 -9.82 9.38
CA GLU A 199 -0.25 -9.76 9.41
C GLU A 199 0.30 -8.59 8.58
N ARG A 200 -0.30 -8.33 7.43
CA ARG A 200 0.03 -7.16 6.61
C ARG A 200 -0.26 -5.87 7.35
N ARG A 201 -1.40 -5.80 8.06
CA ARG A 201 -1.75 -4.66 8.88
C ARG A 201 -0.75 -4.44 10.02
N ARG A 202 -0.36 -5.49 10.75
CA ARG A 202 0.65 -5.40 11.82
C ARG A 202 2.01 -4.94 11.30
N ARG A 203 2.44 -5.46 10.13
CA ARG A 203 3.68 -5.01 9.48
C ARG A 203 3.63 -3.54 9.11
N LEU A 204 2.50 -3.08 8.57
CA LEU A 204 2.30 -1.67 8.24
C LEU A 204 2.33 -0.79 9.49
N GLU A 205 1.64 -1.17 10.56
CA GLU A 205 1.64 -0.46 11.85
C GLU A 205 3.07 -0.34 12.40
N GLY A 206 3.81 -1.44 12.48
CA GLY A 206 5.20 -1.42 12.94
C GLY A 206 6.14 -0.60 12.03
N ALA A 207 5.92 -0.60 10.72
CA ALA A 207 6.70 0.22 9.79
C ALA A 207 6.39 1.72 9.92
N ILE A 208 5.14 2.07 10.18
CA ILE A 208 4.74 3.45 10.49
C ILE A 208 5.42 3.93 11.79
N ASP A 209 5.46 3.09 12.82
CA ASP A 209 6.14 3.44 14.08
C ASP A 209 7.66 3.62 13.87
N ALA A 210 8.28 2.78 13.06
CA ALA A 210 9.69 2.94 12.68
C ALA A 210 9.92 4.24 11.90
N ALA A 211 9.02 4.59 10.98
CA ALA A 211 9.08 5.83 10.21
C ALA A 211 8.83 7.07 11.09
N ARG A 212 7.97 6.99 12.08
CA ARG A 212 7.76 8.09 13.06
C ARG A 212 9.01 8.39 13.88
N ALA A 213 9.82 7.36 14.17
CA ALA A 213 11.07 7.54 14.92
C ALA A 213 12.20 8.16 14.07
N ASP A 214 12.18 7.94 12.75
CA ASP A 214 13.18 8.44 11.79
C ASP A 214 12.49 8.66 10.43
N PRO A 215 11.74 9.76 10.26
CA PRO A 215 10.90 9.98 9.10
C PRO A 215 11.72 10.09 7.80
N PRO A 216 11.46 9.24 6.80
CA PRO A 216 12.06 9.42 5.49
C PRO A 216 11.53 10.70 4.83
N VAL A 217 12.41 11.42 4.16
CA VAL A 217 12.00 12.60 3.38
C VAL A 217 11.40 12.14 2.07
N VAL A 218 10.13 12.49 1.82
CA VAL A 218 9.45 12.23 0.55
C VAL A 218 9.07 13.57 -0.08
N ASP A 219 9.67 13.87 -1.23
CA ASP A 219 9.34 15.06 -2.00
C ASP A 219 7.98 14.85 -2.72
N ALA A 220 7.16 15.89 -2.75
CA ALA A 220 5.99 15.92 -3.60
C ALA A 220 6.39 16.28 -5.02
N GLY A 221 5.99 15.44 -6.00
CA GLY A 221 6.35 15.71 -7.39
C GLY A 221 5.99 14.56 -8.33
N ASP A 222 6.11 14.84 -9.62
CA ASP A 222 5.91 13.90 -10.71
C ASP A 222 7.19 13.15 -11.07
N LEU A 223 7.07 11.88 -11.41
CA LEU A 223 8.22 11.04 -11.81
C LEU A 223 8.97 11.59 -13.02
N VAL A 224 8.27 12.12 -14.01
CA VAL A 224 8.89 12.56 -15.27
C VAL A 224 9.60 13.91 -15.09
N ASP A 225 8.94 14.83 -14.40
CA ASP A 225 9.40 16.21 -14.30
C ASP A 225 10.40 16.43 -13.14
N ASP A 226 10.19 15.77 -11.98
CA ASP A 226 10.87 16.10 -10.73
C ASP A 226 11.98 15.11 -10.33
N LEU A 227 11.99 13.88 -10.89
CA LEU A 227 13.01 12.89 -10.53
C LEU A 227 14.44 13.37 -10.74
N PRO A 228 14.81 14.08 -11.83
CA PRO A 228 16.18 14.58 -12.01
C PRO A 228 16.63 15.48 -10.85
N ALA A 229 15.74 16.34 -10.35
CA ALA A 229 16.04 17.23 -9.23
C ALA A 229 16.18 16.48 -7.89
N VAL A 230 15.48 15.36 -7.72
CA VAL A 230 15.64 14.49 -6.55
C VAL A 230 16.98 13.76 -6.61
N LEU A 231 17.34 13.20 -7.76
CA LEU A 231 18.60 12.48 -7.96
C LEU A 231 19.82 13.38 -7.75
N ALA A 232 19.74 14.64 -8.18
CA ALA A 232 20.81 15.63 -7.99
C ALA A 232 21.11 15.97 -6.51
N LYS A 233 20.25 15.54 -5.57
CA LYS A 233 20.49 15.71 -4.12
C LYS A 233 21.26 14.54 -3.50
N ALA A 234 21.46 13.44 -4.25
CA ALA A 234 22.19 12.28 -3.75
C ALA A 234 23.68 12.59 -3.63
N PRO A 235 24.38 12.02 -2.62
CA PRO A 235 25.84 12.14 -2.52
C PRO A 235 26.55 11.49 -3.73
N ASP A 236 27.56 12.15 -4.26
CA ASP A 236 28.31 11.69 -5.44
C ASP A 236 29.29 10.53 -5.15
N ASP A 237 29.64 10.32 -3.86
CA ASP A 237 30.64 9.37 -3.39
C ASP A 237 30.08 8.02 -2.96
N VAL A 238 28.77 7.80 -3.12
CA VAL A 238 28.08 6.54 -2.79
C VAL A 238 27.27 6.01 -3.96
N GLN A 239 27.07 4.69 -3.99
CA GLN A 239 26.27 4.07 -5.03
C GLN A 239 24.79 4.46 -4.87
N LEU A 240 24.23 5.10 -5.90
CA LEU A 240 22.82 5.45 -5.97
C LEU A 240 22.01 4.24 -6.51
N VAL A 241 20.92 3.92 -5.81
CA VAL A 241 19.93 2.95 -6.23
C VAL A 241 18.58 3.65 -6.33
N VAL A 242 17.99 3.59 -7.51
CA VAL A 242 16.63 4.09 -7.77
C VAL A 242 15.72 2.89 -7.97
N PHE A 243 14.61 2.84 -7.27
CA PHE A 243 13.66 1.75 -7.39
C PHE A 243 12.21 2.22 -7.28
N HIS A 244 11.31 1.39 -7.77
CA HIS A 244 9.87 1.52 -7.55
C HIS A 244 9.27 0.15 -7.29
N SER A 245 8.09 0.10 -6.70
CA SER A 245 7.42 -1.16 -6.39
C SER A 245 6.01 -1.31 -6.98
N ALA A 246 5.38 -0.22 -7.45
CA ALA A 246 4.01 -0.26 -8.00
C ALA A 246 3.64 0.96 -8.88
N VAL A 247 4.61 1.71 -9.44
CA VAL A 247 4.34 2.95 -10.18
C VAL A 247 4.13 2.70 -11.68
N LEU A 248 4.81 1.71 -12.23
CA LEU A 248 4.80 1.42 -13.67
C LEU A 248 3.98 0.17 -14.02
N SER A 249 3.00 -0.20 -13.19
CA SER A 249 2.11 -1.36 -13.39
C SER A 249 0.78 -0.99 -14.01
#